data_d2c5d73196fb2a48a5d52bdea5dfd28a
#
_entry.id   d2c5d73196fb2a48a5d52bdea5dfd28a
#
_cell.length_a   1.000
_cell.length_b   1.000
_cell.length_c   1.000
_cell.angle_alpha   90.00
_cell.angle_beta   90.00
_cell.angle_gamma   90.00
#
_symmetry.space_group_name_H-M   'P 1'
#
loop_
_entity.id
_entity.type
_entity.pdbx_description
1 polymer ?
#
loop_
_entity_poly.entity_id
_entity_poly.type
_entity_poly.pdbx_seq_one_letter_code
_entity_poly.pdbx_strand_id
1 'polypeptide(L)'
;MSSITLSKALNAGLRRSLENDPKVMIMGEDVGKLGGVFRVTDGLQKDFGEHRVMDTPLAESGIVGTAIGLALRGYRPVCEIQFDGFVFPATDQIVSQLAKMHHRSGGKVTLPVVIRIPFGGGIGAVEHHSESPEAIFAHTAGLRVVACGDAADAFAMIQLAIASDDPVIFFEPKRRYWEKAEVDTAAPLSEALPLDKARTVLAGEDVTLLSYGPLVRTCIEAALAAREDGRSIEVIDLRSLSPLDMATIEASVSRTGRCVIAHEAPVYAGLGGEIAARVTEHCFYSLEAPVLRVGGFAIPYPPARAEDHYLPDLDRILDAVDRTFAF
;
A
#
# COMPACT_ATOMS: atom_id res chain seq x y z
N MET A 1 -18.17 0.85 -16.29
CA MET A 1 -17.86 0.90 -14.85
C MET A 1 -18.78 -0.05 -14.10
N SER A 2 -18.30 -0.71 -13.08
CA SER A 2 -19.08 -1.62 -12.21
C SER A 2 -18.66 -1.44 -10.76
N SER A 3 -19.63 -1.51 -9.85
CA SER A 3 -19.37 -1.43 -8.41
C SER A 3 -18.88 -2.79 -7.91
N ILE A 4 -17.58 -2.92 -7.66
CA ILE A 4 -16.95 -4.16 -7.20
C ILE A 4 -16.12 -3.93 -5.93
N THR A 5 -15.91 -5.00 -5.17
CA THR A 5 -15.07 -4.95 -3.96
C THR A 5 -13.59 -4.83 -4.32
N LEU A 6 -12.78 -4.32 -3.38
CA LEU A 6 -11.33 -4.23 -3.55
C LEU A 6 -10.71 -5.60 -3.86
N SER A 7 -11.14 -6.69 -3.18
CA SER A 7 -10.66 -8.05 -3.47
C SER A 7 -10.98 -8.49 -4.91
N LYS A 8 -12.18 -8.16 -5.41
CA LYS A 8 -12.56 -8.44 -6.82
C LYS A 8 -11.82 -7.57 -7.82
N ALA A 9 -11.50 -6.33 -7.46
CA ALA A 9 -10.70 -5.44 -8.28
C ALA A 9 -9.25 -5.96 -8.44
N LEU A 10 -8.64 -6.42 -7.35
CA LEU A 10 -7.35 -7.12 -7.40
C LEU A 10 -7.41 -8.39 -8.26
N ASN A 11 -8.45 -9.22 -8.07
CA ASN A 11 -8.66 -10.41 -8.90
C ASN A 11 -8.74 -10.06 -10.39
N ALA A 12 -9.51 -9.03 -10.74
CA ALA A 12 -9.64 -8.58 -12.13
C ALA A 12 -8.31 -8.06 -12.70
N GLY A 13 -7.51 -7.34 -11.91
CA GLY A 13 -6.19 -6.85 -12.31
C GLY A 13 -5.19 -8.00 -12.52
N LEU A 14 -5.17 -8.98 -11.61
CA LEU A 14 -4.36 -10.20 -11.73
C LEU A 14 -4.77 -11.02 -12.97
N ARG A 15 -6.06 -11.22 -13.17
CA ARG A 15 -6.62 -11.91 -14.35
C ARG A 15 -6.15 -11.27 -15.63
N ARG A 16 -6.31 -9.96 -15.75
CA ARG A 16 -5.90 -9.22 -16.95
C ARG A 16 -4.39 -9.30 -17.20
N SER A 17 -3.59 -9.29 -16.14
CA SER A 17 -2.13 -9.48 -16.27
C SER A 17 -1.77 -10.89 -16.76
N LEU A 18 -2.47 -11.93 -16.25
CA LEU A 18 -2.31 -13.31 -16.71
C LEU A 18 -2.74 -13.50 -18.17
N GLU A 19 -3.79 -12.80 -18.63
CA GLU A 19 -4.28 -12.83 -20.02
C GLU A 19 -3.31 -12.17 -20.98
N ASN A 20 -2.72 -11.03 -20.57
CA ASN A 20 -1.89 -10.21 -21.44
C ASN A 20 -0.42 -10.69 -21.54
N ASP A 21 0.10 -11.38 -20.52
CA ASP A 21 1.49 -11.81 -20.48
C ASP A 21 1.60 -13.28 -20.01
N PRO A 22 2.04 -14.21 -20.89
CA PRO A 22 2.25 -15.61 -20.52
C PRO A 22 3.38 -15.82 -19.51
N LYS A 23 4.19 -14.81 -19.20
CA LYS A 23 5.27 -14.86 -18.21
C LYS A 23 4.79 -14.54 -16.77
N VAL A 24 3.62 -13.95 -16.62
CA VAL A 24 3.03 -13.68 -15.30
C VAL A 24 2.63 -15.00 -14.63
N MET A 25 3.02 -15.17 -13.38
CA MET A 25 2.70 -16.34 -12.54
C MET A 25 2.28 -15.86 -11.16
N ILE A 26 1.29 -16.51 -10.57
CA ILE A 26 0.88 -16.26 -9.18
C ILE A 26 1.31 -17.46 -8.35
N MET A 27 1.90 -17.20 -7.19
CA MET A 27 2.32 -18.26 -6.26
C MET A 27 2.17 -17.82 -4.81
N GLY A 28 1.88 -18.78 -3.96
CA GLY A 28 1.67 -18.55 -2.52
C GLY A 28 0.89 -19.70 -1.91
N GLU A 29 0.60 -19.58 -0.63
CA GLU A 29 -0.17 -20.56 0.11
C GLU A 29 -1.66 -20.38 -0.18
N ASP A 30 -2.35 -21.48 -0.52
CA ASP A 30 -3.78 -21.54 -0.80
C ASP A 30 -4.29 -20.62 -1.95
N VAL A 31 -3.39 -20.09 -2.77
CA VAL A 31 -3.75 -19.16 -3.88
C VAL A 31 -4.41 -19.88 -5.06
N GLY A 32 -4.24 -21.18 -5.17
CA GLY A 32 -4.75 -22.01 -6.25
C GLY A 32 -6.24 -22.36 -6.08
N LYS A 33 -6.52 -23.61 -5.72
CA LYS A 33 -7.90 -24.13 -5.64
C LYS A 33 -8.77 -23.38 -4.63
N LEU A 34 -8.20 -22.96 -3.49
CA LEU A 34 -8.91 -22.20 -2.48
C LEU A 34 -9.21 -20.76 -2.91
N GLY A 35 -8.32 -20.15 -3.72
CA GLY A 35 -8.47 -18.78 -4.18
C GLY A 35 -7.95 -17.71 -3.21
N GLY A 36 -7.05 -18.09 -2.31
CA GLY A 36 -6.50 -17.26 -1.24
C GLY A 36 -7.41 -17.06 -0.05
N VAL A 37 -6.85 -16.67 1.08
CA VAL A 37 -7.59 -16.44 2.34
C VAL A 37 -8.69 -15.38 2.16
N PHE A 38 -8.38 -14.31 1.44
CA PHE A 38 -9.31 -13.20 1.15
C PHE A 38 -9.98 -13.30 -0.22
N ARG A 39 -9.88 -14.46 -0.89
CA ARG A 39 -10.50 -14.75 -2.20
C ARG A 39 -10.00 -13.84 -3.34
N VAL A 40 -8.82 -13.29 -3.21
CA VAL A 40 -8.23 -12.42 -4.24
C VAL A 40 -7.88 -13.21 -5.50
N THR A 41 -7.47 -14.47 -5.37
CA THR A 41 -7.10 -15.33 -6.52
C THR A 41 -8.20 -16.34 -6.91
N ASP A 42 -9.42 -16.18 -6.38
CA ASP A 42 -10.54 -17.09 -6.65
C ASP A 42 -10.80 -17.26 -8.15
N GLY A 43 -10.90 -18.53 -8.59
CA GLY A 43 -11.14 -18.91 -9.99
C GLY A 43 -9.94 -18.81 -10.93
N LEU A 44 -8.83 -18.14 -10.54
CA LEU A 44 -7.69 -17.93 -11.44
C LEU A 44 -6.98 -19.25 -11.81
N GLN A 45 -6.76 -20.16 -10.84
CA GLN A 45 -6.15 -21.45 -11.15
C GLN A 45 -7.00 -22.29 -12.11
N LYS A 46 -8.33 -22.28 -11.93
CA LYS A 46 -9.25 -22.98 -12.82
C LYS A 46 -9.13 -22.51 -14.27
N ASP A 47 -8.96 -21.21 -14.47
CA ASP A 47 -8.97 -20.59 -15.79
C ASP A 47 -7.59 -20.59 -16.47
N PHE A 48 -6.49 -20.47 -15.69
CA PHE A 48 -5.12 -20.37 -16.21
C PHE A 48 -4.24 -21.61 -15.97
N GLY A 49 -4.70 -22.54 -15.13
CA GLY A 49 -3.99 -23.78 -14.82
C GLY A 49 -3.00 -23.66 -13.66
N GLU A 50 -2.62 -24.83 -13.12
CA GLU A 50 -1.75 -24.97 -11.94
C GLU A 50 -0.32 -24.46 -12.16
N HIS A 51 0.16 -24.43 -13.40
CA HIS A 51 1.49 -23.89 -13.74
C HIS A 51 1.55 -22.37 -13.75
N ARG A 52 0.42 -21.69 -13.79
CA ARG A 52 0.32 -20.23 -13.79
C ARG A 52 -0.15 -19.66 -12.45
N VAL A 53 -0.93 -20.45 -11.70
CA VAL A 53 -1.40 -20.10 -10.35
C VAL A 53 -1.12 -21.30 -9.46
N MET A 54 -0.05 -21.20 -8.66
CA MET A 54 0.56 -22.33 -7.97
C MET A 54 0.39 -22.22 -6.45
N ASP A 55 -0.20 -23.25 -5.85
CA ASP A 55 -0.08 -23.44 -4.40
C ASP A 55 1.36 -23.84 -4.04
N THR A 56 1.89 -23.24 -3.00
CA THR A 56 3.21 -23.54 -2.46
C THR A 56 3.10 -24.17 -1.07
N PRO A 57 4.12 -24.91 -0.61
CA PRO A 57 4.24 -25.21 0.80
C PRO A 57 4.30 -23.93 1.66
N LEU A 58 3.95 -24.05 2.95
CA LEU A 58 4.06 -22.99 3.95
C LEU A 58 5.56 -22.75 4.25
N ALA A 59 6.16 -21.86 3.46
CA ALA A 59 7.58 -21.50 3.57
C ALA A 59 7.84 -20.18 2.81
N GLU A 60 7.55 -19.04 3.41
CA GLU A 60 7.61 -17.72 2.74
C GLU A 60 9.01 -17.39 2.22
N SER A 61 10.07 -17.80 2.92
CA SER A 61 11.44 -17.71 2.39
C SER A 61 11.65 -18.52 1.12
N GLY A 62 11.04 -19.70 1.04
CA GLY A 62 11.03 -20.54 -0.16
C GLY A 62 10.22 -19.94 -1.30
N ILE A 63 9.05 -19.32 -1.00
CA ILE A 63 8.21 -18.62 -1.96
C ILE A 63 8.99 -17.50 -2.63
N VAL A 64 9.55 -16.59 -1.84
CA VAL A 64 10.29 -15.43 -2.37
C VAL A 64 11.60 -15.88 -3.05
N GLY A 65 12.32 -16.84 -2.47
CA GLY A 65 13.53 -17.39 -3.08
C GLY A 65 13.27 -18.03 -4.46
N THR A 66 12.18 -18.78 -4.58
CA THR A 66 11.73 -19.35 -5.88
C THR A 66 11.34 -18.26 -6.87
N ALA A 67 10.63 -17.22 -6.42
CA ALA A 67 10.25 -16.08 -7.26
C ALA A 67 11.48 -15.36 -7.84
N ILE A 68 12.54 -15.17 -7.06
CA ILE A 68 13.81 -14.62 -7.56
C ILE A 68 14.35 -15.49 -8.69
N GLY A 69 14.38 -16.81 -8.50
CA GLY A 69 14.85 -17.75 -9.52
C GLY A 69 14.00 -17.72 -10.79
N LEU A 70 12.68 -17.63 -10.66
CA LEU A 70 11.74 -17.47 -11.79
C LEU A 70 11.95 -16.16 -12.53
N ALA A 71 12.14 -15.05 -11.82
CA ALA A 71 12.41 -13.76 -12.43
C ALA A 71 13.73 -13.76 -13.22
N LEU A 72 14.80 -14.41 -12.70
CA LEU A 72 16.05 -14.62 -13.43
C LEU A 72 15.88 -15.47 -14.72
N ARG A 73 14.81 -16.27 -14.80
CA ARG A 73 14.43 -17.04 -15.99
C ARG A 73 13.47 -16.29 -16.91
N GLY A 74 13.18 -15.01 -16.62
CA GLY A 74 12.34 -14.14 -17.44
C GLY A 74 10.84 -14.27 -17.19
N TYR A 75 10.42 -14.85 -16.06
CA TYR A 75 9.04 -14.81 -15.59
C TYR A 75 8.76 -13.56 -14.77
N ARG A 76 7.46 -13.24 -14.57
CA ARG A 76 6.97 -12.16 -13.71
C ARG A 76 6.14 -12.76 -12.55
N PRO A 77 6.80 -13.23 -11.49
CA PRO A 77 6.12 -13.87 -10.37
C PRO A 77 5.43 -12.83 -9.49
N VAL A 78 4.20 -13.16 -9.10
CA VAL A 78 3.39 -12.44 -8.10
C VAL A 78 3.25 -13.38 -6.91
N CYS A 79 3.95 -13.08 -5.81
CA CYS A 79 3.86 -13.83 -4.58
C CYS A 79 2.75 -13.28 -3.70
N GLU A 80 1.93 -14.15 -3.09
CA GLU A 80 1.05 -13.78 -2.00
C GLU A 80 1.66 -14.24 -0.67
N ILE A 81 1.82 -13.32 0.27
CA ILE A 81 2.05 -13.61 1.68
C ILE A 81 0.69 -13.45 2.36
N GLN A 82 0.22 -14.46 3.10
CA GLN A 82 -1.16 -14.48 3.59
C GLN A 82 -1.50 -13.34 4.56
N PHE A 83 -0.54 -12.94 5.42
CA PHE A 83 -0.67 -11.87 6.40
C PHE A 83 0.65 -11.15 6.61
N ASP A 84 0.59 -9.90 7.07
CA ASP A 84 1.73 -9.03 7.30
C ASP A 84 2.83 -9.65 8.18
N GLY A 85 2.46 -10.31 9.29
CA GLY A 85 3.43 -10.94 10.18
C GLY A 85 4.15 -12.15 9.57
N PHE A 86 3.61 -12.75 8.52
CA PHE A 86 4.22 -13.90 7.85
C PHE A 86 5.28 -13.51 6.80
N VAL A 87 5.47 -12.21 6.57
CA VAL A 87 6.54 -11.76 5.68
C VAL A 87 7.93 -11.89 6.31
N PHE A 88 8.03 -11.87 7.63
CA PHE A 88 9.33 -11.83 8.31
C PHE A 88 10.23 -13.05 8.06
N PRO A 89 9.75 -14.29 7.93
CA PRO A 89 10.58 -15.43 7.50
C PRO A 89 11.27 -15.23 6.14
N ALA A 90 10.68 -14.40 5.24
CA ALA A 90 11.23 -14.08 3.93
C ALA A 90 12.10 -12.81 3.89
N THR A 91 12.35 -12.17 5.04
CA THR A 91 13.07 -10.87 5.10
C THR A 91 14.44 -10.92 4.43
N ASP A 92 15.22 -11.99 4.64
CA ASP A 92 16.54 -12.13 4.00
C ASP A 92 16.41 -12.16 2.46
N GLN A 93 15.48 -12.95 1.93
CA GLN A 93 15.27 -13.05 0.49
C GLN A 93 14.80 -11.71 -0.09
N ILE A 94 13.99 -10.96 0.62
CA ILE A 94 13.49 -9.64 0.17
C ILE A 94 14.59 -8.59 0.28
N VAL A 95 15.14 -8.39 1.48
CA VAL A 95 16.04 -7.27 1.79
C VAL A 95 17.45 -7.50 1.27
N SER A 96 18.00 -8.74 1.45
CA SER A 96 19.39 -9.02 1.12
C SER A 96 19.58 -9.49 -0.32
N GLN A 97 18.58 -10.14 -0.93
CA GLN A 97 18.70 -10.68 -2.27
C GLN A 97 17.88 -9.86 -3.29
N LEU A 98 16.55 -9.89 -3.23
CA LEU A 98 15.65 -9.28 -4.21
C LEU A 98 15.97 -7.78 -4.39
N ALA A 99 16.03 -7.02 -3.31
CA ALA A 99 16.29 -5.58 -3.35
C ALA A 99 17.67 -5.20 -3.89
N LYS A 100 18.68 -6.05 -3.73
CA LYS A 100 20.09 -5.69 -4.01
C LYS A 100 20.64 -6.25 -5.32
N MET A 101 19.99 -7.25 -5.91
CA MET A 101 20.56 -8.00 -7.05
C MET A 101 20.73 -7.11 -8.30
N HIS A 102 19.81 -6.19 -8.57
CA HIS A 102 19.96 -5.22 -9.66
C HIS A 102 21.26 -4.40 -9.50
N HIS A 103 21.49 -3.83 -8.32
CA HIS A 103 22.69 -3.08 -8.02
C HIS A 103 23.96 -3.94 -8.08
N ARG A 104 23.96 -5.15 -7.46
CA ARG A 104 25.10 -6.06 -7.48
C ARG A 104 25.51 -6.49 -8.88
N SER A 105 24.56 -6.61 -9.79
CA SER A 105 24.82 -6.97 -11.18
C SER A 105 25.28 -5.82 -12.06
N GLY A 106 25.40 -4.60 -11.50
CA GLY A 106 25.70 -3.40 -12.27
C GLY A 106 24.57 -3.04 -13.25
N GLY A 107 23.31 -3.26 -12.87
CA GLY A 107 22.14 -2.95 -13.67
C GLY A 107 21.79 -4.02 -14.74
N LYS A 108 22.51 -5.14 -14.79
CA LYS A 108 22.32 -6.17 -15.84
C LYS A 108 21.12 -7.10 -15.57
N VAL A 109 20.71 -7.23 -14.31
CA VAL A 109 19.62 -8.11 -13.89
C VAL A 109 18.44 -7.26 -13.43
N THR A 110 17.27 -7.51 -13.98
CA THR A 110 15.99 -7.00 -13.48
C THR A 110 15.24 -8.12 -12.77
N LEU A 111 14.47 -7.76 -11.76
CA LEU A 111 13.72 -8.72 -10.95
C LEU A 111 12.26 -8.26 -10.84
N PRO A 112 11.43 -8.49 -11.86
CA PRO A 112 10.02 -8.12 -11.88
C PRO A 112 9.19 -9.03 -10.95
N VAL A 113 9.42 -8.91 -9.65
CA VAL A 113 8.74 -9.68 -8.61
C VAL A 113 7.77 -8.77 -7.86
N VAL A 114 6.51 -9.16 -7.78
CA VAL A 114 5.54 -8.50 -6.91
C VAL A 114 5.31 -9.36 -5.68
N ILE A 115 5.43 -8.77 -4.49
CA ILE A 115 5.08 -9.43 -3.23
C ILE A 115 3.85 -8.70 -2.67
N ARG A 116 2.70 -9.37 -2.72
CA ARG A 116 1.43 -8.90 -2.18
C ARG A 116 1.35 -9.26 -0.71
N ILE A 117 1.02 -8.26 0.11
CA ILE A 117 0.96 -8.42 1.57
C ILE A 117 -0.33 -7.76 2.08
N PRO A 118 -1.33 -8.53 2.51
CA PRO A 118 -2.44 -8.00 3.28
C PRO A 118 -1.93 -7.40 4.60
N PHE A 119 -2.22 -6.13 4.88
CA PHE A 119 -1.67 -5.43 6.05
C PHE A 119 -2.73 -4.59 6.79
N GLY A 120 -2.35 -4.08 7.94
CA GLY A 120 -3.18 -3.21 8.77
C GLY A 120 -4.18 -3.97 9.63
N GLY A 121 -4.75 -3.28 10.60
CA GLY A 121 -5.73 -3.82 11.54
C GLY A 121 -7.18 -3.67 11.10
N GLY A 122 -8.08 -3.74 12.09
CA GLY A 122 -9.51 -3.53 11.90
C GLY A 122 -10.30 -4.76 11.45
N ILE A 123 -9.74 -5.95 11.67
CA ILE A 123 -10.41 -7.23 11.39
C ILE A 123 -10.61 -8.12 12.63
N GLY A 124 -10.26 -7.60 13.83
CA GLY A 124 -10.39 -8.34 15.08
C GLY A 124 -9.42 -9.51 15.22
N ALA A 125 -8.28 -9.47 14.54
CA ALA A 125 -7.28 -10.53 14.58
C ALA A 125 -6.20 -10.27 15.64
N VAL A 126 -5.29 -11.24 15.80
CA VAL A 126 -4.11 -11.13 16.69
C VAL A 126 -3.03 -10.25 16.04
N GLU A 127 -2.00 -9.88 16.82
CA GLU A 127 -0.97 -8.91 16.40
C GLU A 127 -0.30 -9.24 15.07
N HIS A 128 0.17 -10.48 14.86
CA HIS A 128 0.85 -10.91 13.63
C HIS A 128 -0.07 -11.06 12.39
N HIS A 129 -1.33 -10.63 12.54
CA HIS A 129 -2.31 -10.52 11.46
C HIS A 129 -2.86 -9.08 11.35
N SER A 130 -2.26 -8.10 12.01
CA SER A 130 -2.85 -6.78 12.16
C SER A 130 -1.82 -5.64 12.14
N GLU A 131 -0.55 -5.94 11.89
CA GLU A 131 0.52 -4.95 11.89
C GLU A 131 0.65 -4.22 10.55
N SER A 132 1.47 -3.16 10.56
CA SER A 132 1.73 -2.29 9.41
C SER A 132 3.24 -2.14 9.24
N PRO A 133 3.92 -3.12 8.55
CA PRO A 133 5.37 -3.18 8.46
C PRO A 133 5.97 -2.36 7.30
N GLU A 134 5.21 -1.49 6.65
CA GLU A 134 5.61 -0.79 5.44
C GLU A 134 6.89 0.04 5.58
N ALA A 135 7.16 0.61 6.77
CA ALA A 135 8.35 1.42 7.02
C ALA A 135 9.66 0.60 6.86
N ILE A 136 9.63 -0.68 7.20
CA ILE A 136 10.78 -1.60 7.07
C ILE A 136 11.16 -1.74 5.59
N PHE A 137 10.16 -1.92 4.74
CA PHE A 137 10.38 -2.12 3.30
C PHE A 137 10.65 -0.80 2.58
N ALA A 138 10.00 0.29 2.98
CA ALA A 138 10.25 1.63 2.43
C ALA A 138 11.68 2.11 2.71
N HIS A 139 12.27 1.72 3.85
CA HIS A 139 13.68 1.97 4.17
C HIS A 139 14.65 1.12 3.33
N THR A 140 14.19 0.04 2.71
CA THR A 140 15.05 -0.89 1.98
C THR A 140 15.30 -0.41 0.55
N ALA A 141 16.48 0.17 0.31
CA ALA A 141 16.86 0.63 -1.03
C ALA A 141 16.87 -0.53 -2.05
N GLY A 142 16.24 -0.28 -3.20
CA GLY A 142 16.08 -1.26 -4.29
C GLY A 142 14.69 -1.89 -4.35
N LEU A 143 13.79 -1.56 -3.43
CA LEU A 143 12.38 -1.94 -3.48
C LEU A 143 11.51 -0.73 -3.87
N ARG A 144 10.49 -0.99 -4.66
CA ARG A 144 9.31 -0.12 -4.72
C ARG A 144 8.31 -0.59 -3.67
N VAL A 145 7.70 0.32 -2.95
CA VAL A 145 6.71 0.01 -1.91
C VAL A 145 5.46 0.83 -2.18
N VAL A 146 4.34 0.16 -2.32
CA VAL A 146 3.05 0.80 -2.63
C VAL A 146 1.94 0.24 -1.75
N ALA A 147 0.89 1.04 -1.53
CA ALA A 147 -0.30 0.64 -0.82
C ALA A 147 -1.53 1.20 -1.54
N CYS A 148 -2.47 0.35 -1.95
CA CYS A 148 -3.71 0.81 -2.56
C CYS A 148 -4.70 1.30 -1.49
N GLY A 149 -5.46 2.36 -1.80
CA GLY A 149 -6.47 2.93 -0.88
C GLY A 149 -7.91 2.51 -1.19
N ASP A 150 -8.22 2.20 -2.45
CA ASP A 150 -9.55 1.80 -2.90
C ASP A 150 -9.53 0.76 -4.02
N ALA A 151 -10.72 0.30 -4.47
CA ALA A 151 -10.83 -0.74 -5.48
C ALA A 151 -10.36 -0.30 -6.88
N ALA A 152 -10.55 0.97 -7.26
CA ALA A 152 -10.12 1.47 -8.56
C ALA A 152 -8.58 1.52 -8.66
N ASP A 153 -7.94 2.04 -7.61
CA ASP A 153 -6.49 2.00 -7.50
C ASP A 153 -5.95 0.57 -7.41
N ALA A 154 -6.57 -0.29 -6.62
CA ALA A 154 -6.16 -1.69 -6.51
C ALA A 154 -6.10 -2.39 -7.87
N PHE A 155 -7.14 -2.18 -8.72
CA PHE A 155 -7.18 -2.73 -10.09
C PHE A 155 -6.04 -2.22 -10.97
N ALA A 156 -5.78 -0.92 -10.97
CA ALA A 156 -4.76 -0.30 -11.81
C ALA A 156 -3.35 -0.58 -11.29
N MET A 157 -3.13 -0.35 -9.98
CA MET A 157 -1.82 -0.44 -9.36
C MET A 157 -1.23 -1.86 -9.39
N ILE A 158 -2.05 -2.92 -9.23
CA ILE A 158 -1.53 -4.29 -9.29
C ILE A 158 -1.00 -4.61 -10.69
N GLN A 159 -1.66 -4.15 -11.75
CA GLN A 159 -1.20 -4.33 -13.12
C GLN A 159 0.08 -3.54 -13.39
N LEU A 160 0.16 -2.28 -12.91
CA LEU A 160 1.37 -1.45 -13.03
C LEU A 160 2.55 -2.07 -12.24
N ALA A 161 2.29 -2.64 -11.06
CA ALA A 161 3.30 -3.34 -10.29
C ALA A 161 3.85 -4.57 -11.03
N ILE A 162 2.97 -5.37 -11.64
CA ILE A 162 3.36 -6.54 -12.45
C ILE A 162 4.13 -6.13 -13.71
N ALA A 163 3.79 -5.00 -14.32
CA ALA A 163 4.49 -4.46 -15.49
C ALA A 163 5.85 -3.84 -15.16
N SER A 164 6.12 -3.51 -13.88
CA SER A 164 7.41 -2.96 -13.43
C SER A 164 8.54 -3.97 -13.59
N ASP A 165 9.71 -3.52 -14.00
CA ASP A 165 10.93 -4.33 -14.00
C ASP A 165 11.67 -4.32 -12.66
N ASP A 166 11.27 -3.44 -11.74
CA ASP A 166 11.74 -3.39 -10.36
C ASP A 166 10.87 -4.25 -9.43
N PRO A 167 11.44 -4.79 -8.34
CA PRO A 167 10.66 -5.50 -7.35
C PRO A 167 9.70 -4.57 -6.60
N VAL A 168 8.47 -5.01 -6.42
CA VAL A 168 7.40 -4.23 -5.77
C VAL A 168 6.86 -4.97 -4.56
N ILE A 169 6.87 -4.32 -3.41
CA ILE A 169 6.07 -4.71 -2.24
C ILE A 169 4.72 -4.01 -2.38
N PHE A 170 3.66 -4.79 -2.48
CA PHE A 170 2.30 -4.33 -2.73
C PHE A 170 1.44 -4.60 -1.50
N PHE A 171 1.17 -3.55 -0.73
CA PHE A 171 0.36 -3.63 0.48
C PHE A 171 -1.14 -3.49 0.17
N GLU A 172 -1.93 -4.43 0.71
CA GLU A 172 -3.37 -4.53 0.53
C GLU A 172 -4.10 -4.28 1.85
N PRO A 173 -4.97 -3.27 1.95
CA PRO A 173 -5.63 -2.91 3.20
C PRO A 173 -6.70 -3.95 3.58
N LYS A 174 -6.39 -4.86 4.51
CA LYS A 174 -7.26 -6.02 4.86
C LYS A 174 -8.70 -5.62 5.19
N ARG A 175 -8.91 -4.62 6.04
CA ARG A 175 -10.26 -4.19 6.44
C ARG A 175 -11.09 -3.59 5.30
N ARG A 176 -10.43 -3.24 4.17
CA ARG A 176 -11.06 -2.63 2.99
C ARG A 176 -11.40 -3.63 1.88
N TYR A 177 -11.02 -4.90 2.01
CA TYR A 177 -11.22 -5.89 0.94
C TYR A 177 -12.66 -6.01 0.46
N TRP A 178 -13.64 -5.79 1.34
CA TRP A 178 -15.06 -5.91 1.03
C TRP A 178 -15.74 -4.58 0.69
N GLU A 179 -15.02 -3.47 0.79
CA GLU A 179 -15.51 -2.17 0.37
C GLU A 179 -15.59 -2.09 -1.15
N LYS A 180 -16.66 -1.46 -1.63
CA LYS A 180 -16.94 -1.33 -3.06
C LYS A 180 -16.60 0.08 -3.55
N ALA A 181 -16.10 0.15 -4.79
CA ALA A 181 -16.00 1.38 -5.56
C ALA A 181 -16.35 1.10 -7.02
N GLU A 182 -16.63 2.16 -7.76
CA GLU A 182 -16.81 2.07 -9.21
C GLU A 182 -15.45 1.83 -9.87
N VAL A 183 -15.34 0.73 -10.62
CA VAL A 183 -14.12 0.33 -11.33
C VAL A 183 -14.42 0.15 -12.80
N ASP A 184 -13.65 0.79 -13.66
CA ASP A 184 -13.65 0.52 -15.09
C ASP A 184 -12.60 -0.56 -15.42
N THR A 185 -13.04 -1.81 -15.39
CA THR A 185 -12.15 -2.94 -15.72
C THR A 185 -11.80 -3.02 -17.21
N ALA A 186 -12.39 -2.18 -18.07
CA ALA A 186 -12.05 -2.09 -19.49
C ALA A 186 -11.02 -0.98 -19.78
N ALA A 187 -10.81 -0.04 -18.86
CA ALA A 187 -9.88 1.08 -19.04
C ALA A 187 -8.46 0.59 -19.40
N PRO A 188 -7.80 1.21 -20.40
CA PRO A 188 -6.44 0.81 -20.77
C PRO A 188 -5.45 1.18 -19.66
N LEU A 189 -4.46 0.32 -19.43
CA LEU A 189 -3.43 0.54 -18.40
C LEU A 189 -2.60 1.82 -18.65
N SER A 190 -2.48 2.22 -19.92
CA SER A 190 -1.79 3.46 -20.30
C SER A 190 -2.45 4.75 -19.83
N GLU A 191 -3.72 4.71 -19.44
CA GLU A 191 -4.46 5.83 -18.85
C GLU A 191 -4.43 5.84 -17.31
N ALA A 192 -3.89 4.78 -16.71
CA ALA A 192 -3.77 4.70 -15.26
C ALA A 192 -2.75 5.72 -14.73
N LEU A 193 -3.05 6.30 -13.56
CA LEU A 193 -2.07 7.13 -12.85
C LEU A 193 -0.82 6.29 -12.55
N PRO A 194 0.39 6.77 -12.91
CA PRO A 194 1.63 6.01 -12.68
C PRO A 194 1.78 5.53 -11.24
N LEU A 195 2.48 4.40 -11.07
CA LEU A 195 2.60 3.73 -9.77
C LEU A 195 3.27 4.60 -8.70
N ASP A 196 4.17 5.48 -9.10
CA ASP A 196 4.95 6.39 -8.25
C ASP A 196 4.28 7.76 -8.03
N LYS A 197 3.01 7.92 -8.41
CA LYS A 197 2.25 9.16 -8.24
C LYS A 197 1.24 9.06 -7.12
N ALA A 198 1.22 10.10 -6.27
CA ALA A 198 0.17 10.33 -5.30
C ALA A 198 -1.11 10.86 -6.00
N ARG A 199 -2.25 10.73 -5.33
CA ARG A 199 -3.55 11.18 -5.85
C ARG A 199 -4.25 12.08 -4.84
N THR A 200 -4.63 13.29 -5.24
CA THR A 200 -5.59 14.09 -4.48
C THR A 200 -6.97 13.44 -4.59
N VAL A 201 -7.46 12.90 -3.49
CA VAL A 201 -8.77 12.24 -3.41
C VAL A 201 -9.88 13.16 -2.94
N LEU A 202 -9.52 14.27 -2.30
CA LEU A 202 -10.43 15.35 -1.92
C LEU A 202 -9.67 16.67 -1.96
N ALA A 203 -10.18 17.65 -2.70
CA ALA A 203 -9.57 18.99 -2.76
C ALA A 203 -9.89 19.81 -1.51
N GLY A 204 -8.94 20.65 -1.09
CA GLY A 204 -9.07 21.58 0.05
C GLY A 204 -7.98 22.64 0.04
N GLU A 205 -8.15 23.68 0.89
CA GLU A 205 -7.32 24.89 0.85
C GLU A 205 -6.57 25.19 2.16
N ASP A 206 -7.03 24.63 3.32
CA ASP A 206 -6.53 25.04 4.64
C ASP A 206 -5.47 24.09 5.21
N VAL A 207 -5.60 22.79 4.95
CA VAL A 207 -4.72 21.73 5.49
C VAL A 207 -4.48 20.66 4.46
N THR A 208 -3.25 20.21 4.31
CA THR A 208 -2.88 18.99 3.59
C THR A 208 -2.91 17.80 4.55
N LEU A 209 -3.80 16.83 4.30
CA LEU A 209 -3.89 15.58 5.05
C LEU A 209 -3.36 14.44 4.18
N LEU A 210 -2.17 13.93 4.52
CA LEU A 210 -1.50 12.84 3.81
C LEU A 210 -1.84 11.49 4.44
N SER A 211 -2.17 10.51 3.62
CA SER A 211 -2.46 9.16 4.10
C SER A 211 -2.18 8.10 3.02
N TYR A 212 -2.28 6.84 3.37
CA TYR A 212 -2.19 5.70 2.44
C TYR A 212 -2.96 4.49 2.98
N GLY A 213 -3.28 3.57 2.07
CA GLY A 213 -3.88 2.29 2.42
C GLY A 213 -5.20 2.44 3.20
N PRO A 214 -5.34 1.73 4.35
CA PRO A 214 -6.64 1.62 5.01
C PRO A 214 -7.15 2.93 5.63
N LEU A 215 -6.29 3.92 5.93
CA LEU A 215 -6.70 5.18 6.52
C LEU A 215 -7.15 6.26 5.53
N VAL A 216 -6.93 6.10 4.24
CA VAL A 216 -7.38 7.08 3.22
C VAL A 216 -8.88 7.37 3.37
N ARG A 217 -9.69 6.34 3.54
CA ARG A 217 -11.15 6.48 3.74
C ARG A 217 -11.49 7.27 4.99
N THR A 218 -10.83 6.96 6.12
CA THR A 218 -11.05 7.67 7.39
C THR A 218 -10.63 9.15 7.29
N CYS A 219 -9.55 9.44 6.55
CA CYS A 219 -9.12 10.81 6.27
C CYS A 219 -10.13 11.58 5.42
N ILE A 220 -10.75 10.93 4.43
CA ILE A 220 -11.83 11.55 3.65
C ILE A 220 -13.05 11.86 4.56
N GLU A 221 -13.43 10.92 5.41
CA GLU A 221 -14.54 11.11 6.37
C GLU A 221 -14.26 12.26 7.35
N ALA A 222 -13.03 12.33 7.89
CA ALA A 222 -12.60 13.42 8.76
C ALA A 222 -12.63 14.78 8.02
N ALA A 223 -12.12 14.82 6.78
CA ALA A 223 -12.14 16.05 5.99
C ALA A 223 -13.57 16.52 5.64
N LEU A 224 -14.50 15.59 5.39
CA LEU A 224 -15.90 15.91 5.17
C LEU A 224 -16.59 16.44 6.44
N ALA A 225 -16.31 15.83 7.60
CA ALA A 225 -16.81 16.31 8.89
C ALA A 225 -16.29 17.72 9.22
N ALA A 226 -14.99 17.96 9.01
CA ALA A 226 -14.37 19.27 9.26
C ALA A 226 -14.97 20.43 8.44
N ARG A 227 -15.63 20.13 7.31
CA ARG A 227 -16.33 21.16 6.53
C ARG A 227 -17.50 21.80 7.28
N GLU A 228 -18.13 21.07 8.20
CA GLU A 228 -19.21 21.59 9.04
C GLU A 228 -18.69 22.69 9.98
N ASP A 229 -17.41 22.63 10.36
CA ASP A 229 -16.70 23.62 11.16
C ASP A 229 -15.94 24.67 10.30
N GLY A 230 -16.19 24.69 9.00
CA GLY A 230 -15.60 25.65 8.06
C GLY A 230 -14.14 25.37 7.69
N ARG A 231 -13.63 24.15 7.92
CA ARG A 231 -12.26 23.72 7.54
C ARG A 231 -12.27 23.07 6.15
N SER A 232 -11.35 23.49 5.29
CA SER A 232 -11.17 22.96 3.94
C SER A 232 -9.90 22.10 3.87
N ILE A 233 -10.05 20.77 3.99
CA ILE A 233 -8.93 19.83 4.05
C ILE A 233 -8.73 19.17 2.70
N GLU A 234 -7.51 19.28 2.14
CA GLU A 234 -7.09 18.47 1.00
C GLU A 234 -6.60 17.11 1.49
N VAL A 235 -7.18 16.03 0.96
CA VAL A 235 -6.74 14.66 1.26
C VAL A 235 -5.95 14.10 0.09
N ILE A 236 -4.71 13.68 0.36
CA ILE A 236 -3.83 13.04 -0.61
C ILE A 236 -3.59 11.60 -0.20
N ASP A 237 -3.97 10.66 -1.09
CA ASP A 237 -3.53 9.28 -1.04
C ASP A 237 -2.12 9.18 -1.64
N LEU A 238 -1.15 8.83 -0.81
CA LEU A 238 0.25 8.70 -1.21
C LEU A 238 0.48 7.60 -2.24
N ARG A 239 -0.28 6.50 -2.19
CA ARG A 239 -0.17 5.32 -3.06
C ARG A 239 1.23 4.71 -3.10
N SER A 240 2.25 5.50 -3.42
CA SER A 240 3.66 5.11 -3.39
C SER A 240 4.33 5.57 -2.10
N LEU A 241 4.92 4.62 -1.39
CA LEU A 241 5.66 4.85 -0.13
C LEU A 241 7.17 4.87 -0.35
N SER A 242 7.63 4.23 -1.43
CA SER A 242 9.01 4.28 -1.92
C SER A 242 9.03 4.02 -3.44
N PRO A 243 9.40 5.02 -4.28
CA PRO A 243 9.68 6.41 -3.94
C PRO A 243 8.41 7.20 -3.58
N LEU A 244 8.55 8.23 -2.74
CA LEU A 244 7.46 9.18 -2.45
C LEU A 244 7.31 10.20 -3.60
N ASP A 245 6.08 10.55 -3.96
CA ASP A 245 5.78 11.66 -4.88
C ASP A 245 5.87 13.01 -4.14
N MET A 246 7.09 13.44 -3.83
CA MET A 246 7.31 14.69 -3.12
C MET A 246 6.78 15.91 -3.87
N ALA A 247 6.80 15.89 -5.21
CA ALA A 247 6.30 17.03 -5.99
C ALA A 247 4.81 17.32 -5.71
N THR A 248 3.97 16.27 -5.62
CA THR A 248 2.56 16.44 -5.26
C THR A 248 2.40 16.89 -3.81
N ILE A 249 3.18 16.33 -2.87
CA ILE A 249 3.14 16.70 -1.46
C ILE A 249 3.56 18.16 -1.27
N GLU A 250 4.67 18.57 -1.84
CA GLU A 250 5.22 19.93 -1.74
C GLU A 250 4.28 20.99 -2.34
N ALA A 251 3.69 20.69 -3.49
CA ALA A 251 2.73 21.59 -4.13
C ALA A 251 1.49 21.83 -3.24
N SER A 252 0.99 20.79 -2.59
CA SER A 252 -0.14 20.89 -1.67
C SER A 252 0.24 21.65 -0.40
N VAL A 253 1.30 21.23 0.29
CA VAL A 253 1.71 21.84 1.57
C VAL A 253 2.12 23.31 1.39
N SER A 254 2.77 23.64 0.28
CA SER A 254 3.14 25.05 -0.01
C SER A 254 1.93 25.95 -0.22
N ARG A 255 0.80 25.39 -0.62
CA ARG A 255 -0.46 26.12 -0.81
C ARG A 255 -1.27 26.22 0.48
N THR A 256 -1.36 25.13 1.26
CA THR A 256 -2.20 25.05 2.46
C THR A 256 -1.50 25.56 3.72
N GLY A 257 -0.18 25.59 3.76
CA GLY A 257 0.61 26.01 4.92
C GLY A 257 0.59 25.04 6.11
N ARG A 258 -0.28 24.01 6.11
CA ARG A 258 -0.46 23.07 7.22
C ARG A 258 -0.44 21.64 6.72
N CYS A 259 0.16 20.74 7.50
CA CYS A 259 0.28 19.35 7.11
C CYS A 259 0.03 18.40 8.29
N VAL A 260 -0.85 17.43 8.08
CA VAL A 260 -1.09 16.29 8.97
C VAL A 260 -0.84 15.00 8.19
N ILE A 261 -0.15 14.05 8.81
CA ILE A 261 0.15 12.75 8.22
C ILE A 261 -0.51 11.67 9.07
N ALA A 262 -1.38 10.85 8.47
CA ALA A 262 -2.11 9.80 9.15
C ALA A 262 -1.78 8.41 8.56
N HIS A 263 -1.39 7.45 9.42
CA HIS A 263 -1.14 6.05 9.05
C HIS A 263 -1.39 5.10 10.23
N GLU A 264 -1.61 3.81 9.96
CA GLU A 264 -1.89 2.82 11.03
C GLU A 264 -0.64 2.38 11.80
N ALA A 265 0.51 2.32 11.15
CA ALA A 265 1.76 2.01 11.82
C ALA A 265 2.01 2.91 13.05
N PRO A 266 2.78 2.46 14.04
CA PRO A 266 3.20 3.32 15.14
C PRO A 266 3.80 4.64 14.65
N VAL A 267 3.48 5.75 15.34
CA VAL A 267 4.09 7.06 15.03
C VAL A 267 5.61 7.01 15.22
N TYR A 268 6.07 6.25 16.22
CA TYR A 268 7.50 6.09 16.49
C TYR A 268 8.17 5.30 15.37
N ALA A 269 9.17 5.90 14.72
CA ALA A 269 9.90 5.34 13.58
C ALA A 269 9.02 4.89 12.39
N GLY A 270 7.77 5.33 12.33
CA GLY A 270 6.89 5.13 11.18
C GLY A 270 7.25 6.04 10.01
N LEU A 271 6.73 5.73 8.82
CA LEU A 271 7.00 6.47 7.58
C LEU A 271 6.62 7.96 7.67
N GLY A 272 5.62 8.30 8.47
CA GLY A 272 5.23 9.69 8.72
C GLY A 272 6.36 10.56 9.29
N GLY A 273 7.37 9.96 9.94
CA GLY A 273 8.56 10.67 10.42
C GLY A 273 9.45 11.15 9.26
N GLU A 274 9.70 10.30 8.27
CA GLU A 274 10.44 10.64 7.06
C GLU A 274 9.70 11.71 6.24
N ILE A 275 8.39 11.53 6.06
CA ILE A 275 7.56 12.49 5.31
C ILE A 275 7.60 13.86 6.01
N ALA A 276 7.44 13.91 7.33
CA ALA A 276 7.49 15.15 8.10
C ALA A 276 8.84 15.87 8.00
N ALA A 277 9.95 15.11 8.03
CA ALA A 277 11.29 15.66 7.84
C ALA A 277 11.43 16.30 6.45
N ARG A 278 11.07 15.58 5.39
CA ARG A 278 11.15 16.07 4.00
C ARG A 278 10.24 17.27 3.74
N VAL A 279 9.00 17.24 4.25
CA VAL A 279 8.09 18.40 4.17
C VAL A 279 8.69 19.61 4.87
N THR A 280 9.30 19.42 6.04
CA THR A 280 9.96 20.51 6.77
C THR A 280 11.16 21.06 6.00
N GLU A 281 11.98 20.20 5.38
CA GLU A 281 13.14 20.63 4.59
C GLU A 281 12.73 21.41 3.33
N HIS A 282 11.68 20.97 2.64
CA HIS A 282 11.30 21.52 1.33
C HIS A 282 10.27 22.66 1.42
N CYS A 283 9.39 22.62 2.43
CA CYS A 283 8.28 23.58 2.56
C CYS A 283 8.44 24.52 3.77
N PHE A 284 9.61 24.59 4.41
CA PHE A 284 9.84 25.32 5.67
C PHE A 284 9.24 26.72 5.69
N TYR A 285 9.45 27.49 4.64
CA TYR A 285 8.97 28.88 4.56
C TYR A 285 7.48 29.02 4.25
N SER A 286 6.81 27.91 3.87
CA SER A 286 5.36 27.88 3.63
C SER A 286 4.58 27.36 4.84
N LEU A 287 5.27 26.70 5.80
CA LEU A 287 4.62 26.12 6.95
C LEU A 287 4.17 27.17 7.95
N GLU A 288 2.91 27.12 8.31
CA GLU A 288 2.27 27.95 9.35
C GLU A 288 2.14 27.21 10.69
N ALA A 289 2.40 25.91 10.71
CA ALA A 289 2.38 25.04 11.89
C ALA A 289 3.39 23.92 11.76
N PRO A 290 3.82 23.26 12.86
CA PRO A 290 4.57 22.02 12.80
C PRO A 290 3.80 20.94 12.04
N VAL A 291 4.50 20.06 11.30
CA VAL A 291 3.89 18.90 10.68
C VAL A 291 3.47 17.92 11.77
N LEU A 292 2.19 17.62 11.89
CA LEU A 292 1.64 16.72 12.88
C LEU A 292 1.46 15.30 12.32
N ARG A 293 1.56 14.31 13.19
CA ARG A 293 1.44 12.89 12.82
C ARG A 293 0.41 12.20 13.70
N VAL A 294 -0.48 11.45 13.06
CA VAL A 294 -1.48 10.57 13.69
C VAL A 294 -1.17 9.14 13.28
N GLY A 295 -1.02 8.26 14.25
CA GLY A 295 -0.69 6.86 13.98
C GLY A 295 -0.97 5.96 15.17
N GLY A 296 -0.62 4.69 15.05
CA GLY A 296 -0.67 3.74 16.15
C GLY A 296 0.27 4.15 17.29
N PHE A 297 0.01 3.60 18.46
CA PHE A 297 0.88 3.79 19.62
C PHE A 297 2.13 2.90 19.50
N ALA A 298 3.24 3.29 20.17
CA ALA A 298 4.47 2.51 20.21
C ALA A 298 4.37 1.32 21.20
N ILE A 299 3.43 0.44 20.95
CA ILE A 299 3.17 -0.79 21.69
C ILE A 299 2.94 -1.94 20.69
N PRO A 300 3.07 -3.22 21.10
CA PRO A 300 2.58 -4.33 20.28
C PRO A 300 1.11 -4.14 19.92
N TYR A 301 0.70 -4.63 18.75
CA TYR A 301 -0.70 -4.50 18.33
C TYR A 301 -1.63 -5.16 19.38
N PRO A 302 -2.69 -4.49 19.83
CA PRO A 302 -3.51 -4.96 20.94
C PRO A 302 -4.45 -6.11 20.51
N PRO A 303 -4.99 -6.88 21.47
CA PRO A 303 -6.03 -7.86 21.15
C PRO A 303 -7.30 -7.18 20.62
N ALA A 304 -8.13 -7.91 19.89
CA ALA A 304 -9.33 -7.43 19.20
C ALA A 304 -10.23 -6.48 20.04
N ARG A 305 -10.42 -6.76 21.32
CA ARG A 305 -11.25 -5.91 22.22
C ARG A 305 -10.73 -4.50 22.47
N ALA A 306 -9.46 -4.23 22.13
CA ALA A 306 -8.80 -2.94 22.32
C ALA A 306 -8.34 -2.32 20.99
N GLU A 307 -8.64 -2.97 19.86
CA GLU A 307 -8.23 -2.57 18.53
C GLU A 307 -8.73 -1.17 18.16
N ASP A 308 -9.99 -0.86 18.46
CA ASP A 308 -10.61 0.45 18.18
C ASP A 308 -9.92 1.62 18.93
N HIS A 309 -9.30 1.34 20.08
CA HIS A 309 -8.54 2.36 20.81
C HIS A 309 -7.14 2.57 20.28
N TYR A 310 -6.61 1.60 19.55
CA TYR A 310 -5.27 1.65 18.98
C TYR A 310 -5.25 2.31 17.61
N LEU A 311 -6.22 1.94 16.76
CA LEU A 311 -6.30 2.46 15.39
C LEU A 311 -6.60 3.96 15.39
N PRO A 312 -5.92 4.73 14.53
CA PRO A 312 -6.31 6.12 14.30
C PRO A 312 -7.76 6.20 13.81
N ASP A 313 -8.54 7.00 14.49
CA ASP A 313 -9.94 7.27 14.18
C ASP A 313 -10.14 8.71 13.66
N LEU A 314 -11.37 9.04 13.37
CA LEU A 314 -11.78 10.34 12.89
C LEU A 314 -11.44 11.44 13.90
N ASP A 315 -11.72 11.22 15.21
CA ASP A 315 -11.52 12.23 16.25
C ASP A 315 -10.03 12.57 16.45
N ARG A 316 -9.15 11.55 16.41
CA ARG A 316 -7.70 11.77 16.48
C ARG A 316 -7.15 12.53 15.28
N ILE A 317 -7.73 12.33 14.09
CA ILE A 317 -7.36 13.08 12.89
C ILE A 317 -7.83 14.52 13.00
N LEU A 318 -9.08 14.76 13.44
CA LEU A 318 -9.64 16.10 13.62
C LEU A 318 -8.89 16.87 14.70
N ASP A 319 -8.56 16.25 15.85
CA ASP A 319 -7.72 16.88 16.89
C ASP A 319 -6.38 17.36 16.31
N ALA A 320 -5.72 16.52 15.52
CA ALA A 320 -4.47 16.91 14.90
C ALA A 320 -4.65 18.06 13.89
N VAL A 321 -5.71 18.07 13.12
CA VAL A 321 -6.06 19.18 12.21
C VAL A 321 -6.26 20.45 12.99
N ASP A 322 -7.12 20.47 14.03
CA ASP A 322 -7.42 21.65 14.84
C ASP A 322 -6.17 22.21 15.52
N ARG A 323 -5.30 21.33 16.00
CA ARG A 323 -4.03 21.75 16.60
C ARG A 323 -3.12 22.50 15.62
N THR A 324 -3.22 22.26 14.31
CA THR A 324 -2.43 23.05 13.32
C THR A 324 -2.89 24.52 13.22
N PHE A 325 -4.06 24.86 13.73
CA PHE A 325 -4.56 26.23 13.78
C PHE A 325 -4.27 26.96 15.10
N ALA A 326 -3.65 26.27 16.06
CA ALA A 326 -3.30 26.85 17.35
C ALA A 326 -1.90 27.51 17.38
N PHE A 327 -1.17 27.52 16.26
CA PHE A 327 0.16 28.10 16.10
C PHE A 327 0.17 29.51 15.51
#